data_3f50c51fcae77a46efef9d378099dfb4
#
_entry.id   3f50c51fcae77a46efef9d378099dfb4
#
_cell.length_a   1.000
_cell.length_b   1.000
_cell.length_c   1.000
_cell.angle_alpha   90.00
_cell.angle_beta   90.00
_cell.angle_gamma   90.00
#
_symmetry.space_group_name_H-M   'P 1'
#
loop_
_entity.id
_entity.type
_entity.pdbx_description
1 polymer ?
#
loop_
_entity_poly.entity_id
_entity_poly.type
_entity_poly.pdbx_seq_one_letter_code
_entity_poly.pdbx_strand_id
1 'polypeptide(L)'
;MNNTYKAVSPQEAVKCIKSGDHILLSSVASAPKCLIDAMCERGRNKEFKNVYIHHLHTEGEAPYASAEFEGIFQHDAFFVGSNVRKDVQAGYADYIPIFLSETQKLYREGYVPCDVAMVQVCPPDDHGFVSLGTSVDATLAAIETAKTVIAVVNPKVPRSFGDALIPMSMIDIFVEDDTPLMPGHFTEPNEQEIAIGKHCAALIEDGACMQMGIGAIPNAVLAQLGGHKDLGIHTEMFADGVLPLVEKGVINGRNKALDRGKMVSTFLMGSQKVYDFLHNNPMVAMMD
;
A
#
# COMPACT_ATOMS: atom_id res chain seq x y z
N MET A 1 16.38 3.11 24.28
CA MET A 1 15.81 1.82 23.87
C MET A 1 16.80 1.16 22.93
N ASN A 2 17.00 -0.16 22.98
CA ASN A 2 17.86 -0.83 22.01
C ASN A 2 17.16 -0.85 20.64
N ASN A 3 17.64 -0.02 19.71
CA ASN A 3 17.10 0.07 18.35
C ASN A 3 17.76 -0.95 17.40
N THR A 4 18.32 -2.01 17.98
CA THR A 4 19.00 -3.08 17.23
C THR A 4 18.07 -4.26 17.07
N TYR A 5 17.92 -4.75 15.86
CA TYR A 5 17.28 -5.99 15.51
C TYR A 5 18.30 -6.95 14.87
N LYS A 6 17.97 -8.23 14.84
CA LYS A 6 18.76 -9.23 14.12
C LYS A 6 17.96 -9.64 12.88
N ALA A 7 18.47 -9.29 11.71
CA ALA A 7 17.87 -9.73 10.46
C ALA A 7 18.21 -11.22 10.19
N VAL A 8 17.27 -11.88 9.52
CA VAL A 8 17.42 -13.22 8.97
C VAL A 8 17.22 -13.20 7.46
N SER A 9 17.54 -14.28 6.76
CA SER A 9 17.24 -14.39 5.33
C SER A 9 15.72 -14.48 5.08
N PRO A 10 15.22 -14.11 3.89
CA PRO A 10 13.82 -14.32 3.52
C PRO A 10 13.38 -15.77 3.68
N GLN A 11 14.23 -16.74 3.30
CA GLN A 11 13.98 -18.18 3.43
C GLN A 11 13.83 -18.63 4.90
N GLU A 12 14.61 -18.04 5.80
CA GLU A 12 14.48 -18.33 7.23
C GLU A 12 13.21 -17.70 7.80
N ALA A 13 12.91 -16.47 7.43
CA ALA A 13 11.75 -15.73 7.91
C ALA A 13 10.43 -16.45 7.60
N VAL A 14 10.28 -16.97 6.39
CA VAL A 14 9.03 -17.64 5.96
C VAL A 14 8.88 -19.07 6.50
N LYS A 15 9.84 -19.62 7.26
CA LYS A 15 9.71 -20.95 7.88
C LYS A 15 8.59 -21.06 8.89
N CYS A 16 8.16 -19.94 9.48
CA CYS A 16 7.03 -19.91 10.41
C CYS A 16 5.69 -20.25 9.74
N ILE A 17 5.56 -20.10 8.41
CA ILE A 17 4.34 -20.37 7.64
C ILE A 17 4.03 -21.87 7.64
N LYS A 18 2.79 -22.20 7.96
CA LYS A 18 2.24 -23.56 8.04
C LYS A 18 1.04 -23.73 7.13
N SER A 19 0.67 -25.00 6.86
CA SER A 19 -0.57 -25.30 6.15
C SER A 19 -1.80 -24.74 6.89
N GLY A 20 -2.67 -24.10 6.16
CA GLY A 20 -3.89 -23.47 6.70
C GLY A 20 -3.71 -22.07 7.26
N ASP A 21 -2.50 -21.50 7.25
CA ASP A 21 -2.26 -20.14 7.73
C ASP A 21 -2.89 -19.10 6.79
N HIS A 22 -3.35 -18.01 7.39
CA HIS A 22 -3.82 -16.81 6.71
C HIS A 22 -2.75 -15.73 6.75
N ILE A 23 -2.33 -15.28 5.59
CA ILE A 23 -1.23 -14.33 5.42
C ILE A 23 -1.75 -13.04 4.79
N LEU A 24 -1.50 -11.91 5.44
CA LEU A 24 -1.64 -10.61 4.79
C LEU A 24 -0.31 -10.19 4.16
N LEU A 25 -0.38 -9.67 2.93
CA LEU A 25 0.71 -8.95 2.26
C LEU A 25 0.42 -7.45 2.27
N SER A 26 1.39 -6.63 2.66
CA SER A 26 1.24 -5.17 2.52
C SER A 26 1.06 -4.76 1.05
N SER A 27 0.34 -3.66 0.86
CA SER A 27 -0.23 -3.27 -0.43
C SER A 27 0.70 -2.41 -1.28
N VAL A 28 0.31 -2.22 -2.51
CA VAL A 28 0.90 -1.39 -3.58
C VAL A 28 2.42 -1.57 -3.70
N ALA A 29 3.18 -0.48 -3.69
CA ALA A 29 4.65 -0.53 -3.80
C ALA A 29 5.33 -1.12 -2.55
N SER A 30 4.60 -1.26 -1.42
CA SER A 30 5.11 -1.89 -0.19
C SER A 30 4.98 -3.41 -0.17
N ALA A 31 4.55 -4.06 -1.26
CA ALA A 31 4.51 -5.52 -1.35
C ALA A 31 5.92 -6.12 -1.12
N PRO A 32 6.09 -7.05 -0.15
CA PRO A 32 7.40 -7.56 0.27
C PRO A 32 7.91 -8.66 -0.67
N LYS A 33 8.39 -8.28 -1.85
CA LYS A 33 8.73 -9.22 -2.94
C LYS A 33 9.65 -10.36 -2.51
N CYS A 34 10.72 -10.08 -1.78
CA CYS A 34 11.67 -11.12 -1.36
C CYS A 34 11.03 -12.20 -0.45
N LEU A 35 10.05 -11.83 0.38
CA LEU A 35 9.27 -12.78 1.19
C LEU A 35 8.27 -13.56 0.33
N ILE A 36 7.62 -12.90 -0.64
CA ILE A 36 6.71 -13.55 -1.59
C ILE A 36 7.47 -14.62 -2.39
N ASP A 37 8.65 -14.28 -2.91
CA ASP A 37 9.49 -15.21 -3.66
C ASP A 37 9.90 -16.42 -2.81
N ALA A 38 10.37 -16.18 -1.57
CA ALA A 38 10.77 -17.25 -0.64
C ALA A 38 9.58 -18.14 -0.21
N MET A 39 8.41 -17.56 0.00
CA MET A 39 7.18 -18.30 0.29
C MET A 39 6.76 -19.16 -0.89
N CYS A 40 6.78 -18.63 -2.11
CA CYS A 40 6.45 -19.37 -3.32
C CYS A 40 7.45 -20.51 -3.60
N GLU A 41 8.73 -20.32 -3.30
CA GLU A 41 9.73 -21.41 -3.39
C GLU A 41 9.36 -22.58 -2.48
N ARG A 42 8.98 -22.33 -1.22
CA ARG A 42 8.50 -23.35 -0.31
C ARG A 42 7.21 -24.02 -0.80
N GLY A 43 6.30 -23.25 -1.42
CA GLY A 43 5.11 -23.78 -2.06
C GLY A 43 5.43 -24.75 -3.19
N ARG A 44 6.39 -24.42 -4.09
CA ARG A 44 6.87 -25.32 -5.15
C ARG A 44 7.46 -26.62 -4.58
N ASN A 45 8.15 -26.52 -3.46
CA ASN A 45 8.69 -27.68 -2.73
C ASN A 45 7.62 -28.47 -1.98
N LYS A 46 6.35 -28.04 -2.02
CA LYS A 46 5.20 -28.68 -1.33
C LYS A 46 5.37 -28.82 0.18
N GLU A 47 6.03 -27.84 0.81
CA GLU A 47 6.30 -27.85 2.25
C GLU A 47 5.05 -27.54 3.09
N PHE A 48 4.01 -26.97 2.46
CA PHE A 48 2.70 -26.69 3.04
C PHE A 48 1.60 -26.77 1.97
N LYS A 49 0.34 -26.64 2.39
CA LYS A 49 -0.85 -26.60 1.53
C LYS A 49 -1.95 -25.77 2.15
N ASN A 50 -2.89 -25.33 1.33
CA ASN A 50 -4.06 -24.55 1.76
C ASN A 50 -3.66 -23.32 2.60
N VAL A 51 -2.68 -22.55 2.14
CA VAL A 51 -2.29 -21.28 2.73
C VAL A 51 -3.12 -20.17 2.06
N TYR A 52 -3.77 -19.35 2.85
CA TYR A 52 -4.62 -18.25 2.38
C TYR A 52 -3.81 -16.97 2.28
N ILE A 53 -3.84 -16.32 1.12
CA ILE A 53 -3.12 -15.07 0.87
C ILE A 53 -4.14 -13.95 0.68
N HIS A 54 -4.02 -12.92 1.50
CA HIS A 54 -4.88 -11.74 1.46
C HIS A 54 -4.07 -10.51 1.11
N HIS A 55 -4.61 -9.66 0.28
CA HIS A 55 -4.13 -8.29 0.07
C HIS A 55 -5.22 -7.42 -0.54
N LEU A 56 -5.07 -6.11 -0.38
CA LEU A 56 -5.93 -5.15 -1.05
C LEU A 56 -5.52 -5.04 -2.53
N HIS A 57 -4.35 -4.51 -2.79
CA HIS A 57 -3.78 -4.31 -4.12
C HIS A 57 -2.26 -4.42 -4.03
N THR A 58 -1.63 -5.22 -4.86
CA THR A 58 -0.16 -5.32 -4.92
C THR A 58 0.33 -4.93 -6.30
N GLU A 59 1.51 -4.29 -6.34
CA GLU A 59 2.24 -4.07 -7.58
C GLU A 59 3.23 -5.22 -7.84
N GLY A 60 3.49 -5.49 -9.12
CA GLY A 60 4.35 -6.58 -9.54
C GLY A 60 3.63 -7.91 -9.71
N GLU A 61 4.41 -8.97 -9.82
CA GLU A 61 3.90 -10.33 -10.03
C GLU A 61 3.26 -10.90 -8.75
N ALA A 62 2.15 -11.60 -8.90
CA ALA A 62 1.44 -12.32 -7.85
C ALA A 62 1.40 -13.82 -8.17
N PRO A 63 2.55 -14.53 -8.17
CA PRO A 63 2.63 -15.91 -8.64
C PRO A 63 1.75 -16.86 -7.81
N TYR A 64 1.54 -16.58 -6.53
CA TYR A 64 0.70 -17.36 -5.62
C TYR A 64 -0.77 -17.45 -6.07
N ALA A 65 -1.24 -16.55 -6.94
CA ALA A 65 -2.62 -16.56 -7.44
C ALA A 65 -2.79 -17.47 -8.66
N SER A 66 -1.71 -18.00 -9.25
CA SER A 66 -1.75 -18.72 -10.51
C SER A 66 -2.05 -20.22 -10.37
N ALA A 67 -2.42 -20.87 -11.48
CA ALA A 67 -2.64 -22.30 -11.58
C ALA A 67 -1.45 -23.17 -11.08
N GLU A 68 -0.22 -22.64 -11.12
CA GLU A 68 0.96 -23.33 -10.60
C GLU A 68 0.80 -23.74 -9.13
N PHE A 69 0.07 -22.93 -8.38
CA PHE A 69 -0.07 -23.10 -6.93
C PHE A 69 -1.43 -23.62 -6.48
N GLU A 70 -2.20 -24.21 -7.39
CA GLU A 70 -3.50 -24.82 -7.05
C GLU A 70 -3.34 -25.86 -5.91
N GLY A 71 -4.17 -25.70 -4.87
CA GLY A 71 -4.13 -26.53 -3.65
C GLY A 71 -2.96 -26.21 -2.68
N ILE A 72 -2.08 -25.30 -3.05
CA ILE A 72 -0.98 -24.81 -2.22
C ILE A 72 -1.37 -23.46 -1.61
N PHE A 73 -1.71 -22.50 -2.46
CA PHE A 73 -2.24 -21.19 -2.06
C PHE A 73 -3.71 -21.05 -2.48
N GLN A 74 -4.46 -20.34 -1.65
CA GLN A 74 -5.75 -19.77 -1.98
C GLN A 74 -5.61 -18.25 -1.87
N HIS A 75 -5.74 -17.53 -2.99
CA HIS A 75 -5.68 -16.08 -2.95
C HIS A 75 -7.09 -15.49 -2.86
N ASP A 76 -7.36 -14.75 -1.79
CA ASP A 76 -8.60 -14.04 -1.54
C ASP A 76 -8.34 -12.53 -1.68
N ALA A 77 -8.62 -11.99 -2.87
CA ALA A 77 -8.36 -10.60 -3.20
C ALA A 77 -9.45 -9.68 -2.63
N PHE A 78 -9.09 -8.68 -1.84
CA PHE A 78 -10.01 -7.59 -1.45
C PHE A 78 -10.20 -6.58 -2.59
N PHE A 79 -9.27 -6.55 -3.54
CA PHE A 79 -9.37 -5.82 -4.79
C PHE A 79 -8.71 -6.63 -5.91
N VAL A 80 -9.37 -6.69 -7.07
CA VAL A 80 -8.87 -7.44 -8.23
C VAL A 80 -8.01 -6.54 -9.11
N GLY A 81 -6.74 -6.43 -8.76
CA GLY A 81 -5.73 -5.72 -9.53
C GLY A 81 -5.45 -6.36 -10.90
N SER A 82 -4.72 -5.65 -11.75
CA SER A 82 -4.36 -6.15 -13.09
C SER A 82 -3.53 -7.43 -13.05
N ASN A 83 -2.70 -7.58 -12.02
CA ASN A 83 -1.77 -8.69 -11.82
C ASN A 83 -2.46 -10.02 -11.43
N VAL A 84 -3.65 -9.97 -10.80
CA VAL A 84 -4.40 -11.18 -10.38
C VAL A 84 -5.69 -11.38 -11.17
N ARG A 85 -6.08 -10.43 -12.03
CA ARG A 85 -7.38 -10.45 -12.73
C ARG A 85 -7.60 -11.69 -13.57
N LYS A 86 -6.57 -12.15 -14.26
CA LYS A 86 -6.68 -13.34 -15.12
C LYS A 86 -6.88 -14.60 -14.29
N ASP A 87 -6.24 -14.70 -13.15
CA ASP A 87 -6.31 -15.84 -12.26
C ASP A 87 -7.66 -15.90 -11.54
N VAL A 88 -8.21 -14.75 -11.13
CA VAL A 88 -9.60 -14.66 -10.63
C VAL A 88 -10.60 -15.07 -11.70
N GLN A 89 -10.45 -14.59 -12.95
CA GLN A 89 -11.35 -14.98 -14.05
C GLN A 89 -11.25 -16.47 -14.41
N ALA A 90 -10.08 -17.06 -14.20
CA ALA A 90 -9.85 -18.50 -14.44
C ALA A 90 -10.27 -19.38 -13.25
N GLY A 91 -10.62 -18.81 -12.10
CA GLY A 91 -11.07 -19.53 -10.90
C GLY A 91 -9.94 -20.07 -10.03
N TYR A 92 -8.71 -19.56 -10.19
CA TYR A 92 -7.55 -19.89 -9.34
C TYR A 92 -7.42 -18.98 -8.12
N ALA A 93 -8.11 -17.85 -8.11
CA ALA A 93 -8.16 -16.90 -7.01
C ALA A 93 -9.58 -16.39 -6.83
N ASP A 94 -9.94 -16.02 -5.61
CA ASP A 94 -11.25 -15.51 -5.26
C ASP A 94 -11.25 -13.99 -5.05
N TYR A 95 -12.42 -13.37 -5.16
CA TYR A 95 -12.66 -11.97 -4.85
C TYR A 95 -13.61 -11.85 -3.67
N ILE A 96 -13.19 -11.15 -2.66
CA ILE A 96 -14.02 -10.80 -1.50
C ILE A 96 -14.55 -9.37 -1.70
N PRO A 97 -15.84 -9.20 -2.08
CA PRO A 97 -16.42 -7.87 -2.27
C PRO A 97 -16.61 -7.17 -0.92
N ILE A 98 -15.81 -6.16 -0.67
CA ILE A 98 -15.81 -5.38 0.56
C ILE A 98 -15.46 -3.91 0.24
N PHE A 99 -16.00 -2.98 1.02
CA PHE A 99 -15.52 -1.60 0.97
C PHE A 99 -14.14 -1.48 1.62
N LEU A 100 -13.27 -0.65 1.04
CA LEU A 100 -11.94 -0.42 1.61
C LEU A 100 -12.01 -0.01 3.08
N SER A 101 -12.93 0.90 3.42
CA SER A 101 -13.16 1.36 4.80
C SER A 101 -13.62 0.27 5.79
N GLU A 102 -13.86 -0.94 5.31
CA GLU A 102 -14.29 -2.08 6.15
C GLU A 102 -13.25 -3.19 6.20
N THR A 103 -12.20 -3.12 5.39
CA THR A 103 -11.16 -4.17 5.34
C THR A 103 -10.44 -4.33 6.68
N GLN A 104 -10.19 -3.24 7.40
CA GLN A 104 -9.57 -3.28 8.74
C GLN A 104 -10.44 -4.04 9.74
N LYS A 105 -11.78 -3.95 9.63
CA LYS A 105 -12.72 -4.65 10.50
C LYS A 105 -12.62 -6.17 10.33
N LEU A 106 -12.30 -6.66 9.13
CA LEU A 106 -12.12 -8.09 8.91
C LEU A 106 -11.12 -8.69 9.87
N TYR A 107 -10.04 -7.98 10.14
CA TYR A 107 -8.97 -8.39 11.06
C TYR A 107 -9.31 -8.05 12.50
N ARG A 108 -9.61 -6.78 12.81
CA ARG A 108 -9.84 -6.31 14.18
C ARG A 108 -11.02 -6.98 14.87
N GLU A 109 -12.06 -7.35 14.10
CA GLU A 109 -13.24 -8.07 14.62
C GLU A 109 -13.13 -9.60 14.47
N GLY A 110 -12.02 -10.10 13.88
CA GLY A 110 -11.70 -11.52 13.78
C GLY A 110 -12.53 -12.29 12.75
N TYR A 111 -13.12 -11.62 11.75
CA TYR A 111 -13.80 -12.30 10.65
C TYR A 111 -12.80 -13.03 9.74
N VAL A 112 -11.63 -12.46 9.54
CA VAL A 112 -10.52 -13.09 8.84
C VAL A 112 -9.36 -13.22 9.83
N PRO A 113 -8.85 -14.43 10.08
CA PRO A 113 -7.67 -14.59 10.92
C PRO A 113 -6.43 -14.05 10.21
N CYS A 114 -5.44 -13.59 11.00
CA CYS A 114 -4.13 -13.24 10.49
C CYS A 114 -3.09 -14.05 11.26
N ASP A 115 -2.56 -15.10 10.64
CA ASP A 115 -1.49 -15.89 11.23
C ASP A 115 -0.14 -15.22 11.02
N VAL A 116 0.07 -14.67 9.81
CA VAL A 116 1.30 -13.97 9.45
C VAL A 116 0.98 -12.67 8.71
N ALA A 117 1.54 -11.55 9.16
CA ALA A 117 1.58 -10.31 8.39
C ALA A 117 2.97 -10.16 7.77
N MET A 118 3.07 -10.11 6.45
CA MET A 118 4.30 -9.86 5.70
C MET A 118 4.29 -8.43 5.18
N VAL A 119 5.13 -7.58 5.75
CA VAL A 119 5.12 -6.14 5.48
C VAL A 119 6.49 -5.62 5.07
N GLN A 120 6.53 -4.42 4.51
CA GLN A 120 7.75 -3.71 4.18
C GLN A 120 7.77 -2.37 4.92
N VAL A 121 8.92 -2.02 5.52
CA VAL A 121 9.08 -0.83 6.37
C VAL A 121 10.39 -0.10 6.07
N CYS A 122 10.44 1.20 6.38
CA CYS A 122 11.71 1.93 6.37
C CYS A 122 12.60 1.49 7.55
N PRO A 123 13.92 1.78 7.52
CA PRO A 123 14.79 1.57 8.67
C PRO A 123 14.28 2.28 9.94
N PRO A 124 14.50 1.68 11.12
CA PRO A 124 14.07 2.29 12.39
C PRO A 124 14.79 3.62 12.65
N ASP A 125 14.08 4.52 13.33
CA ASP A 125 14.68 5.76 13.83
C ASP A 125 15.34 5.57 15.19
N ASP A 126 15.94 6.68 15.72
CA ASP A 126 16.60 6.68 17.02
C ASP A 126 15.67 6.40 18.20
N HIS A 127 14.38 6.44 18.00
CA HIS A 127 13.34 6.15 19.00
C HIS A 127 12.75 4.75 18.87
N GLY A 128 13.19 3.95 17.89
CA GLY A 128 12.71 2.58 17.66
C GLY A 128 11.37 2.50 16.91
N PHE A 129 11.07 3.50 16.08
CA PHE A 129 9.92 3.49 15.20
C PHE A 129 10.35 3.23 13.75
N VAL A 130 9.56 2.45 13.06
CA VAL A 130 9.61 2.24 11.62
C VAL A 130 8.38 2.86 10.96
N SER A 131 8.40 3.03 9.64
CA SER A 131 7.23 3.48 8.89
C SER A 131 6.83 2.44 7.85
N LEU A 132 5.54 2.20 7.71
CA LEU A 132 4.92 1.39 6.65
C LEU A 132 5.06 2.03 5.26
N GLY A 133 5.52 3.27 5.20
CA GLY A 133 5.85 3.96 3.96
C GLY A 133 4.64 4.32 3.12
N THR A 134 4.45 3.59 2.02
CA THR A 134 3.50 3.96 0.96
C THR A 134 2.09 3.42 1.17
N SER A 135 1.86 2.58 2.19
CA SER A 135 0.55 1.93 2.39
C SER A 135 0.31 1.58 3.85
N VAL A 136 -0.82 2.03 4.38
CA VAL A 136 -1.29 1.70 5.74
C VAL A 136 -2.48 0.76 5.65
N ASP A 137 -3.52 1.16 4.96
CA ASP A 137 -4.74 0.40 4.62
C ASP A 137 -5.11 -0.72 5.63
N ALA A 138 -5.36 -1.95 5.16
CA ALA A 138 -5.58 -3.11 6.02
C ALA A 138 -4.28 -3.62 6.71
N THR A 139 -3.11 -3.10 6.31
CA THR A 139 -1.80 -3.54 6.79
C THR A 139 -1.64 -3.31 8.28
N LEU A 140 -2.04 -2.13 8.80
CA LEU A 140 -1.94 -1.84 10.23
C LEU A 140 -2.83 -2.78 11.06
N ALA A 141 -4.09 -2.95 10.66
CA ALA A 141 -5.01 -3.84 11.35
C ALA A 141 -4.51 -5.30 11.37
N ALA A 142 -3.89 -5.75 10.27
CA ALA A 142 -3.27 -7.07 10.23
C ALA A 142 -2.06 -7.18 11.16
N ILE A 143 -1.19 -6.17 11.23
CA ILE A 143 -0.06 -6.14 12.19
C ILE A 143 -0.58 -6.23 13.63
N GLU A 144 -1.65 -5.51 13.96
CA GLU A 144 -2.24 -5.48 15.30
C GLU A 144 -2.82 -6.84 15.72
N THR A 145 -3.23 -7.67 14.77
CA THR A 145 -3.96 -8.93 15.03
C THR A 145 -3.17 -10.18 14.66
N ALA A 146 -2.07 -10.04 13.93
CA ALA A 146 -1.25 -11.15 13.50
C ALA A 146 -0.60 -11.91 14.67
N LYS A 147 -0.46 -13.24 14.51
CA LYS A 147 0.32 -14.07 15.43
C LYS A 147 1.83 -13.88 15.23
N THR A 148 2.24 -13.55 14.00
CA THR A 148 3.64 -13.29 13.65
C THR A 148 3.70 -12.16 12.63
N VAL A 149 4.51 -11.16 12.88
CA VAL A 149 4.79 -10.05 11.95
C VAL A 149 6.20 -10.19 11.40
N ILE A 150 6.31 -10.34 10.08
CA ILE A 150 7.59 -10.36 9.35
C ILE A 150 7.73 -9.04 8.61
N ALA A 151 8.76 -8.27 8.90
CA ALA A 151 9.01 -7.01 8.22
C ALA A 151 10.30 -7.05 7.40
N VAL A 152 10.19 -6.64 6.15
CA VAL A 152 11.34 -6.30 5.31
C VAL A 152 11.73 -4.85 5.60
N VAL A 153 12.91 -4.66 6.17
CA VAL A 153 13.50 -3.34 6.38
C VAL A 153 14.20 -2.92 5.10
N ASN A 154 13.63 -1.93 4.42
CA ASN A 154 14.11 -1.46 3.13
C ASN A 154 14.37 0.07 3.17
N PRO A 155 15.62 0.53 2.95
CA PRO A 155 15.95 1.94 2.96
C PRO A 155 15.32 2.75 1.81
N LYS A 156 14.72 2.08 0.82
CA LYS A 156 13.97 2.72 -0.27
C LYS A 156 12.52 3.03 0.10
N VAL A 157 12.00 2.45 1.19
CA VAL A 157 10.69 2.79 1.73
C VAL A 157 10.74 4.19 2.33
N PRO A 158 9.89 5.12 1.88
CA PRO A 158 9.86 6.45 2.44
C PRO A 158 9.35 6.42 3.89
N ARG A 159 9.96 7.23 4.75
CA ARG A 159 9.44 7.45 6.09
C ARG A 159 8.24 8.39 6.00
N SER A 160 7.05 7.89 6.17
CA SER A 160 5.79 8.63 6.21
C SER A 160 5.28 8.75 7.65
N PHE A 161 4.33 9.66 7.86
CA PHE A 161 3.77 10.00 9.18
C PHE A 161 2.29 9.59 9.26
N GLY A 162 1.70 9.76 10.43
CA GLY A 162 0.35 9.30 10.75
C GLY A 162 0.40 7.87 11.30
N ASP A 163 -0.60 7.07 10.97
CA ASP A 163 -0.73 5.67 11.41
C ASP A 163 0.32 4.73 10.77
N ALA A 164 1.06 5.24 9.78
CA ALA A 164 2.19 4.52 9.21
C ALA A 164 3.35 4.31 10.20
N LEU A 165 3.46 5.12 11.26
CA LEU A 165 4.53 5.01 12.25
C LEU A 165 4.17 3.96 13.30
N ILE A 166 4.89 2.84 13.30
CA ILE A 166 4.70 1.77 14.27
C ILE A 166 5.99 1.52 15.06
N PRO A 167 5.92 1.14 16.35
CA PRO A 167 7.09 0.74 17.10
C PRO A 167 7.62 -0.59 16.58
N MET A 168 8.94 -0.74 16.46
CA MET A 168 9.56 -1.98 16.00
C MET A 168 9.26 -3.18 16.93
N SER A 169 8.77 -2.95 18.14
CA SER A 169 8.31 -4.00 19.05
C SER A 169 7.06 -4.76 18.56
N MET A 170 6.37 -4.24 17.54
CA MET A 170 5.27 -4.95 16.87
C MET A 170 5.76 -5.94 15.80
N ILE A 171 7.07 -6.04 15.59
CA ILE A 171 7.67 -6.89 14.55
C ILE A 171 8.43 -8.02 15.23
N ASP A 172 8.15 -9.26 14.83
CA ASP A 172 8.78 -10.48 15.39
C ASP A 172 10.02 -10.90 14.61
N ILE A 173 9.99 -10.74 13.28
CA ILE A 173 11.06 -11.21 12.39
C ILE A 173 11.44 -10.10 11.43
N PHE A 174 12.74 -9.80 11.35
CA PHE A 174 13.29 -8.78 10.48
C PHE A 174 14.08 -9.43 9.34
N VAL A 175 13.86 -8.88 8.13
CA VAL A 175 14.61 -9.21 6.91
C VAL A 175 15.13 -7.91 6.33
N GLU A 176 16.31 -7.88 5.76
CA GLU A 176 16.85 -6.70 5.06
C GLU A 176 16.79 -6.91 3.55
N ASP A 177 16.33 -5.88 2.85
CA ASP A 177 16.32 -5.79 1.39
C ASP A 177 16.51 -4.33 0.98
N ASP A 178 17.11 -4.08 -0.19
CA ASP A 178 17.31 -2.74 -0.74
C ASP A 178 16.72 -2.59 -2.15
N THR A 179 15.85 -3.53 -2.54
CA THR A 179 15.16 -3.51 -3.83
C THR A 179 14.35 -2.22 -3.98
N PRO A 180 14.47 -1.49 -5.10
CA PRO A 180 13.65 -0.31 -5.37
C PRO A 180 12.15 -0.63 -5.30
N LEU A 181 11.36 0.32 -4.79
CA LEU A 181 9.91 0.20 -4.81
C LEU A 181 9.39 0.14 -6.25
N MET A 182 8.34 -0.65 -6.47
CA MET A 182 7.70 -0.73 -7.78
C MET A 182 7.07 0.62 -8.14
N PRO A 183 7.38 1.18 -9.32
CA PRO A 183 6.74 2.41 -9.78
C PRO A 183 5.31 2.12 -10.22
N GLY A 184 4.40 3.06 -9.98
CA GLY A 184 3.07 3.03 -10.57
C GLY A 184 3.12 3.28 -12.08
N HIS A 185 2.23 2.63 -12.81
CA HIS A 185 2.11 2.80 -14.26
C HIS A 185 0.97 3.76 -14.56
N PHE A 186 1.29 4.91 -15.16
CA PHE A 186 0.32 5.90 -15.58
C PHE A 186 0.45 6.16 -17.08
N THR A 187 -0.71 6.19 -17.75
CA THR A 187 -0.81 6.56 -19.17
C THR A 187 -1.10 8.06 -19.30
N GLU A 188 -0.49 8.69 -20.28
CA GLU A 188 -0.84 10.07 -20.63
C GLU A 188 -2.31 10.13 -21.11
N PRO A 189 -3.08 11.15 -20.67
CA PRO A 189 -4.48 11.29 -21.03
C PRO A 189 -4.65 11.62 -22.52
N ASN A 190 -5.61 10.97 -23.16
CA ASN A 190 -6.03 11.27 -24.52
C ASN A 190 -6.91 12.54 -24.59
N GLU A 191 -7.30 12.98 -25.80
CA GLU A 191 -8.09 14.20 -26.00
C GLU A 191 -9.44 14.18 -25.30
N GLN A 192 -10.10 13.03 -25.23
CA GLN A 192 -11.40 12.87 -24.58
C GLN A 192 -11.24 12.95 -23.05
N GLU A 193 -10.21 12.31 -22.49
CA GLU A 193 -9.89 12.36 -21.07
C GLU A 193 -9.48 13.78 -20.63
N ILE A 194 -8.76 14.52 -21.48
CA ILE A 194 -8.44 15.93 -21.26
C ILE A 194 -9.72 16.79 -21.27
N ALA A 195 -10.66 16.53 -22.19
CA ALA A 195 -11.93 17.24 -22.23
C ALA A 195 -12.78 16.97 -20.98
N ILE A 196 -12.85 15.72 -20.52
CA ILE A 196 -13.48 15.34 -19.25
C ILE A 196 -12.81 16.09 -18.10
N GLY A 197 -11.46 16.09 -18.06
CA GLY A 197 -10.68 16.80 -17.04
C GLY A 197 -11.03 18.28 -16.94
N LYS A 198 -11.21 18.98 -18.06
CA LYS A 198 -11.64 20.39 -18.10
C LYS A 198 -13.03 20.60 -17.51
N HIS A 199 -13.98 19.74 -17.88
CA HIS A 199 -15.35 19.84 -17.34
C HIS A 199 -15.40 19.57 -15.83
N CYS A 200 -14.70 18.56 -15.34
CA CYS A 200 -14.61 18.27 -13.91
C CYS A 200 -13.94 19.42 -13.14
N ALA A 201 -12.81 19.93 -13.65
CA ALA A 201 -12.11 21.03 -13.00
C ALA A 201 -12.96 22.31 -12.87
N ALA A 202 -13.85 22.58 -13.83
CA ALA A 202 -14.77 23.71 -13.78
C ALA A 202 -15.83 23.64 -12.66
N LEU A 203 -16.01 22.45 -12.05
CA LEU A 203 -16.92 22.23 -10.92
C LEU A 203 -16.22 22.35 -9.55
N ILE A 204 -14.89 22.44 -9.54
CA ILE A 204 -14.09 22.52 -8.32
C ILE A 204 -13.94 24.00 -7.94
N GLU A 205 -14.32 24.33 -6.71
CA GLU A 205 -14.20 25.68 -6.17
C GLU A 205 -12.85 25.89 -5.45
N ASP A 206 -12.40 27.13 -5.34
CA ASP A 206 -11.27 27.48 -4.48
C ASP A 206 -11.53 27.03 -3.02
N GLY A 207 -10.54 26.46 -2.37
CA GLY A 207 -10.67 25.94 -1.02
C GLY A 207 -11.33 24.57 -0.91
N ALA A 208 -11.74 23.93 -2.01
CA ALA A 208 -12.32 22.59 -1.98
C ALA A 208 -11.33 21.56 -1.42
N CYS A 209 -11.86 20.57 -0.69
CA CYS A 209 -11.13 19.40 -0.28
C CYS A 209 -11.49 18.24 -1.22
N MET A 210 -10.48 17.66 -1.86
CA MET A 210 -10.67 16.68 -2.92
C MET A 210 -10.37 15.27 -2.45
N GLN A 211 -11.17 14.33 -2.92
CA GLN A 211 -10.80 12.94 -3.08
C GLN A 211 -10.52 12.69 -4.55
N MET A 212 -9.48 11.93 -4.85
CA MET A 212 -9.09 11.63 -6.22
C MET A 212 -8.80 10.14 -6.40
N GLY A 213 -9.01 9.66 -7.62
CA GLY A 213 -8.53 8.34 -8.04
C GLY A 213 -7.16 8.44 -8.72
N ILE A 214 -6.77 7.35 -9.35
CA ILE A 214 -5.59 7.25 -10.20
C ILE A 214 -5.99 7.02 -11.65
N GLY A 215 -5.05 7.26 -12.56
CA GLY A 215 -5.22 7.04 -14.00
C GLY A 215 -5.34 8.33 -14.80
N ALA A 216 -5.62 8.20 -16.09
CA ALA A 216 -5.56 9.29 -17.05
C ALA A 216 -6.57 10.42 -16.75
N ILE A 217 -7.82 10.09 -16.40
CA ILE A 217 -8.86 11.09 -16.12
C ILE A 217 -8.55 11.90 -14.86
N PRO A 218 -8.26 11.32 -13.66
CA PRO A 218 -7.85 12.10 -12.50
C PRO A 218 -6.62 12.98 -12.76
N ASN A 219 -5.62 12.48 -13.48
CA ASN A 219 -4.46 13.28 -13.87
C ASN A 219 -4.83 14.44 -14.79
N ALA A 220 -5.75 14.22 -15.74
CA ALA A 220 -6.25 15.27 -16.61
C ALA A 220 -7.02 16.37 -15.82
N VAL A 221 -7.77 16.01 -14.78
CA VAL A 221 -8.41 16.97 -13.86
C VAL A 221 -7.36 17.79 -13.14
N LEU A 222 -6.40 17.14 -12.47
CA LEU A 222 -5.34 17.81 -11.70
C LEU A 222 -4.55 18.79 -12.57
N ALA A 223 -4.26 18.44 -13.82
CA ALA A 223 -3.55 19.31 -14.76
C ALA A 223 -4.29 20.62 -15.07
N GLN A 224 -5.61 20.70 -14.88
CA GLN A 224 -6.43 21.91 -15.09
C GLN A 224 -6.51 22.80 -13.85
N LEU A 225 -6.09 22.33 -12.66
CA LEU A 225 -6.30 23.04 -11.39
C LEU A 225 -5.23 24.10 -11.06
N GLY A 226 -4.29 24.34 -11.97
CA GLY A 226 -3.15 25.24 -11.72
C GLY A 226 -3.51 26.70 -11.43
N GLY A 227 -4.75 27.13 -11.70
CA GLY A 227 -5.29 28.47 -11.39
C GLY A 227 -6.10 28.54 -10.10
N HIS A 228 -6.39 27.42 -9.46
CA HIS A 228 -7.16 27.37 -8.21
C HIS A 228 -6.31 27.77 -7.00
N LYS A 229 -6.98 27.99 -5.86
CA LYS A 229 -6.36 28.42 -4.61
C LYS A 229 -6.84 27.59 -3.43
N ASP A 230 -5.92 27.34 -2.48
CA ASP A 230 -6.19 26.77 -1.17
C ASP A 230 -6.90 25.41 -1.19
N LEU A 231 -6.65 24.59 -2.22
CA LEU A 231 -7.19 23.24 -2.32
C LEU A 231 -6.62 22.33 -1.20
N GLY A 232 -7.43 21.37 -0.77
CA GLY A 232 -7.05 20.32 0.17
C GLY A 232 -7.15 18.93 -0.45
N ILE A 233 -6.46 17.97 0.16
CA ILE A 233 -6.53 16.54 -0.19
C ILE A 233 -6.92 15.76 1.05
N HIS A 234 -7.96 14.92 0.91
CA HIS A 234 -8.36 13.89 1.85
C HIS A 234 -8.92 12.74 1.00
N THR A 235 -8.10 11.75 0.75
CA THR A 235 -8.35 10.77 -0.31
C THR A 235 -7.89 9.38 0.10
N GLU A 236 -8.44 8.36 -0.52
CA GLU A 236 -7.93 6.99 -0.44
C GLU A 236 -6.47 6.93 -0.90
N MET A 237 -6.19 7.51 -2.05
CA MET A 237 -4.86 7.49 -2.65
C MET A 237 -4.58 8.74 -3.48
N PHE A 238 -3.29 9.00 -3.70
CA PHE A 238 -2.83 9.98 -4.68
C PHE A 238 -1.57 9.51 -5.42
N ALA A 239 -1.22 10.20 -6.48
CA ALA A 239 -0.09 9.91 -7.34
C ALA A 239 0.61 11.21 -7.78
N ASP A 240 1.55 11.11 -8.71
CA ASP A 240 2.41 12.22 -9.18
C ASP A 240 1.66 13.48 -9.60
N GLY A 241 0.42 13.37 -10.10
CA GLY A 241 -0.37 14.50 -10.59
C GLY A 241 -0.61 15.61 -9.55
N VAL A 242 -0.45 15.33 -8.25
CA VAL A 242 -0.59 16.34 -7.19
C VAL A 242 0.65 17.20 -7.01
N LEU A 243 1.85 16.70 -7.34
CA LEU A 243 3.12 17.35 -7.03
C LEU A 243 3.22 18.76 -7.63
N PRO A 244 2.91 19.00 -8.92
CA PRO A 244 2.97 20.35 -9.50
C PRO A 244 2.03 21.35 -8.82
N LEU A 245 0.91 20.89 -8.27
CA LEU A 245 -0.06 21.75 -7.58
C LEU A 245 0.39 22.08 -6.16
N VAL A 246 1.07 21.14 -5.49
CA VAL A 246 1.70 21.38 -4.18
C VAL A 246 2.86 22.37 -4.34
N GLU A 247 3.75 22.15 -5.31
CA GLU A 247 4.89 23.02 -5.59
C GLU A 247 4.46 24.47 -5.90
N LYS A 248 3.32 24.65 -6.59
CA LYS A 248 2.73 25.95 -6.87
C LYS A 248 1.96 26.56 -5.69
N GLY A 249 1.81 25.84 -4.57
CA GLY A 249 1.02 26.26 -3.42
C GLY A 249 -0.49 26.24 -3.63
N VAL A 250 -0.97 25.66 -4.74
CA VAL A 250 -2.40 25.48 -5.03
C VAL A 250 -3.01 24.49 -4.04
N ILE A 251 -2.33 23.37 -3.80
CA ILE A 251 -2.70 22.40 -2.75
C ILE A 251 -1.88 22.73 -1.51
N ASN A 252 -2.55 23.19 -0.45
CA ASN A 252 -1.94 23.54 0.82
C ASN A 252 -2.78 23.12 2.04
N GLY A 253 -4.00 22.60 1.83
CA GLY A 253 -4.89 22.11 2.88
C GLY A 253 -5.35 23.17 3.88
N ARG A 254 -5.11 24.47 3.61
CA ARG A 254 -5.38 25.57 4.55
C ARG A 254 -6.84 25.64 5.00
N ASN A 255 -7.78 25.31 4.10
CA ASN A 255 -9.21 25.41 4.32
C ASN A 255 -9.86 24.05 4.73
N LYS A 256 -9.07 22.99 4.90
CA LYS A 256 -9.62 21.70 5.36
C LYS A 256 -10.25 21.83 6.75
N ALA A 257 -11.40 21.17 6.94
CA ALA A 257 -12.06 21.07 8.24
C ALA A 257 -11.32 20.10 9.18
N LEU A 258 -10.85 18.96 8.63
CA LEU A 258 -10.03 17.97 9.34
C LEU A 258 -8.60 18.00 8.83
N ASP A 259 -7.63 17.74 9.69
CA ASP A 259 -6.21 17.66 9.34
C ASP A 259 -5.74 18.88 8.52
N ARG A 260 -6.05 20.06 9.03
CA ARG A 260 -5.71 21.33 8.37
C ARG A 260 -4.22 21.42 8.08
N GLY A 261 -3.89 21.79 6.83
CA GLY A 261 -2.53 21.90 6.35
C GLY A 261 -1.88 20.56 6.00
N LYS A 262 -2.64 19.45 6.05
CA LYS A 262 -2.15 18.12 5.68
C LYS A 262 -2.91 17.54 4.50
N MET A 263 -2.21 16.77 3.70
CA MET A 263 -2.77 15.82 2.75
C MET A 263 -2.96 14.50 3.51
N VAL A 264 -4.16 13.92 3.45
CA VAL A 264 -4.48 12.65 4.09
C VAL A 264 -4.71 11.59 3.03
N SER A 265 -4.09 10.43 3.20
CA SER A 265 -4.24 9.28 2.30
C SER A 265 -4.00 7.98 3.06
N THR A 266 -4.54 6.84 2.57
CA THR A 266 -4.23 5.53 3.16
C THR A 266 -3.13 4.80 2.40
N PHE A 267 -2.99 5.04 1.10
CA PHE A 267 -1.83 4.59 0.32
C PHE A 267 -1.51 5.56 -0.82
N LEU A 268 -0.35 5.41 -1.40
CA LEU A 268 0.04 6.15 -2.59
C LEU A 268 0.87 5.27 -3.53
N MET A 269 0.80 5.62 -4.81
CA MET A 269 1.51 4.92 -5.87
C MET A 269 1.92 5.91 -6.95
N GLY A 270 3.16 5.84 -7.38
CA GLY A 270 3.64 6.77 -8.40
C GLY A 270 5.08 6.52 -8.81
N SER A 271 5.72 7.55 -9.35
CA SER A 271 7.13 7.54 -9.66
C SER A 271 7.98 7.73 -8.40
N GLN A 272 9.29 7.58 -8.55
CA GLN A 272 10.24 7.88 -7.46
C GLN A 272 10.03 9.29 -6.88
N LYS A 273 9.59 10.26 -7.69
CA LYS A 273 9.34 11.63 -7.23
C LYS A 273 8.26 11.72 -6.14
N VAL A 274 7.17 10.94 -6.27
CA VAL A 274 6.13 10.94 -5.23
C VAL A 274 6.60 10.22 -3.97
N TYR A 275 7.46 9.21 -4.08
CA TYR A 275 8.07 8.55 -2.91
C TYR A 275 9.07 9.47 -2.21
N ASP A 276 9.89 10.22 -2.97
CA ASP A 276 10.78 11.23 -2.42
C ASP A 276 10.00 12.37 -1.73
N PHE A 277 8.89 12.79 -2.32
CA PHE A 277 7.99 13.78 -1.73
C PHE A 277 7.38 13.31 -0.41
N LEU A 278 7.04 12.01 -0.30
CA LEU A 278 6.48 11.43 0.92
C LEU A 278 7.53 11.35 2.05
N HIS A 279 8.80 11.13 1.69
CA HIS A 279 9.86 10.88 2.67
C HIS A 279 10.08 12.06 3.62
N ASN A 280 9.90 11.81 4.92
CA ASN A 280 10.04 12.80 6.00
C ASN A 280 9.18 14.07 5.78
N ASN A 281 8.03 13.95 5.13
CA ASN A 281 7.16 15.08 4.85
C ASN A 281 5.98 15.15 5.83
N PRO A 282 6.02 16.05 6.84
CA PRO A 282 4.94 16.17 7.82
C PRO A 282 3.64 16.75 7.23
N MET A 283 3.67 17.25 5.98
CA MET A 283 2.48 17.70 5.25
C MET A 283 1.59 16.51 4.83
N VAL A 284 2.13 15.29 4.77
CA VAL A 284 1.39 14.09 4.40
C VAL A 284 1.16 13.23 5.65
N ALA A 285 -0.10 12.88 5.90
CA ALA A 285 -0.50 11.92 6.93
C ALA A 285 -1.07 10.67 6.25
N MET A 286 -0.39 9.55 6.46
CA MET A 286 -0.85 8.24 6.01
C MET A 286 -1.69 7.62 7.12
N MET A 287 -2.98 7.37 6.84
CA MET A 287 -3.98 6.96 7.84
C MET A 287 -4.60 5.61 7.44
N ASP A 288 -5.05 4.84 8.42
CA ASP A 288 -5.74 3.57 8.20
C ASP A 288 -7.24 3.72 7.89
#